data_0f69b8a972cf93a7858610bd600c24a8
#
_entry.id   0f69b8a972cf93a7858610bd600c24a8
#
_cell.length_a   1.000
_cell.length_b   1.000
_cell.length_c   1.000
_cell.angle_alpha   90.00
_cell.angle_beta   90.00
_cell.angle_gamma   90.00
#
_symmetry.space_group_name_H-M   'P 1'
#
loop_
_entity.id
_entity.type
_entity.pdbx_description
1 polymer ?
#
loop_
_entity_poly.entity_id
_entity_poly.type
_entity_poly.pdbx_seq_one_letter_code
_entity_poly.pdbx_strand_id
1 'polypeptide(L)'
;FTFNNGKDDYNFSYNRHNLYSQEYKVHPLYGKLGLPIDFSELTQKQPFFGQVQLSGGKEIFKKNFQNNISSPVDRSKIKLPPYLPNNPVLIEEYAKHYDAIQITDKRVGEIINGLKENKILNNTIVFFFSDHGMRITRNKQFLYDGGLHVPLIIADFTNQFKPILKGTSNSELVSGLDI
;
A
#
# COMPACT_ATOMS: atom_id res chain seq x y z
N PHE A 1 -14.43 15.99 -3.56
CA PHE A 1 -13.22 16.32 -2.80
C PHE A 1 -12.11 15.30 -3.09
N THR A 2 -10.90 15.77 -3.31
CA THR A 2 -9.74 14.90 -3.61
C THR A 2 -8.59 15.21 -2.67
N PHE A 3 -7.90 14.17 -2.20
CA PHE A 3 -6.70 14.35 -1.38
C PHE A 3 -5.61 13.32 -1.72
N ASN A 4 -4.36 13.71 -1.50
CA ASN A 4 -3.21 12.82 -1.57
C ASN A 4 -2.40 12.91 -0.27
N ASN A 5 -2.30 11.78 0.42
CA ASN A 5 -1.44 11.62 1.59
C ASN A 5 -0.22 10.79 1.20
N GLY A 6 0.72 11.43 0.51
CA GLY A 6 1.94 10.79 0.07
C GLY A 6 2.61 11.54 -1.07
N LYS A 7 3.56 10.90 -1.72
CA LYS A 7 4.17 11.41 -2.94
C LYS A 7 3.37 10.98 -4.17
N ASP A 8 3.55 11.70 -5.25
CA ASP A 8 2.89 11.51 -6.52
C ASP A 8 3.94 11.55 -7.64
N ASP A 9 4.54 10.42 -7.91
CA ASP A 9 5.53 10.27 -8.96
C ASP A 9 4.84 9.96 -10.31
N TYR A 10 3.84 10.77 -10.69
CA TYR A 10 3.12 10.57 -11.95
C TYR A 10 4.01 10.84 -13.15
N ASN A 11 3.86 10.04 -14.18
CA ASN A 11 4.63 10.16 -15.42
C ASN A 11 3.94 11.06 -16.46
N PHE A 12 3.34 12.16 -16.01
CA PHE A 12 2.76 13.21 -16.85
C PHE A 12 2.97 14.59 -16.22
N SER A 13 2.95 15.63 -17.05
CA SER A 13 3.06 17.00 -16.56
C SER A 13 1.73 17.47 -15.97
N TYR A 14 1.74 17.95 -14.73
CA TYR A 14 0.55 18.40 -14.04
C TYR A 14 0.88 19.49 -13.02
N ASN A 15 -0.16 20.25 -12.65
CA ASN A 15 -0.12 21.12 -11.49
C ASN A 15 -0.84 20.42 -10.34
N ARG A 16 -0.12 20.14 -9.26
CA ARG A 16 -0.63 19.42 -8.11
C ARG A 16 -1.90 20.05 -7.52
N HIS A 17 -1.94 21.38 -7.44
CA HIS A 17 -3.12 22.11 -6.93
C HIS A 17 -4.38 21.92 -7.78
N ASN A 18 -4.24 21.48 -9.02
CA ASN A 18 -5.39 21.20 -9.88
C ASN A 18 -5.91 19.76 -9.71
N LEU A 19 -5.09 18.86 -9.14
CA LEU A 19 -5.47 17.46 -8.94
C LEU A 19 -6.12 17.22 -7.57
N TYR A 20 -5.63 17.93 -6.55
CA TYR A 20 -6.04 17.67 -5.18
C TYR A 20 -6.65 18.91 -4.54
N SER A 21 -7.83 18.72 -3.94
CA SER A 21 -8.49 19.76 -3.12
C SER A 21 -7.72 20.01 -1.82
N GLN A 22 -7.00 18.98 -1.34
CA GLN A 22 -6.17 19.07 -0.15
C GLN A 22 -4.87 18.31 -0.36
N GLU A 23 -3.78 18.99 -0.08
CA GLU A 23 -2.46 18.42 -0.10
C GLU A 23 -1.91 18.34 1.32
N TYR A 24 -1.54 17.15 1.74
CA TYR A 24 -0.70 17.02 2.91
C TYR A 24 0.73 17.36 2.50
N LYS A 25 1.35 18.34 3.18
CA LYS A 25 2.75 18.73 2.91
C LYS A 25 3.67 17.55 3.15
N VAL A 26 4.11 16.96 2.07
CA VAL A 26 5.04 15.83 2.07
C VAL A 26 6.43 16.37 1.79
N HIS A 27 7.42 15.90 2.54
CA HIS A 27 8.82 16.24 2.25
C HIS A 27 9.17 15.76 0.83
N PRO A 28 9.79 16.59 -0.04
CA PRO A 28 10.01 16.26 -1.45
C PRO A 28 10.74 14.94 -1.72
N LEU A 29 11.56 14.47 -0.77
CA LEU A 29 12.33 13.24 -0.92
C LEU A 29 11.88 12.09 0.00
N TYR A 30 11.28 12.40 1.15
CA TYR A 30 10.96 11.40 2.18
C TYR A 30 9.67 11.74 2.93
N GLY A 31 8.65 12.21 2.24
CA GLY A 31 7.41 12.64 2.84
C GLY A 31 6.97 11.78 4.02
N LYS A 32 6.33 12.37 5.02
CA LYS A 32 5.71 11.61 6.10
C LYS A 32 4.59 10.78 5.50
N LEU A 33 4.94 9.60 5.00
CA LEU A 33 3.97 8.62 4.52
C LEU A 33 3.11 8.18 5.69
N GLY A 34 1.80 8.13 5.47
CA GLY A 34 0.84 7.73 6.49
C GLY A 34 0.63 8.77 7.58
N LEU A 35 0.56 10.07 7.22
CA LEU A 35 0.07 11.11 8.13
C LEU A 35 -1.35 10.75 8.59
N PRO A 36 -1.76 11.18 9.80
CA PRO A 36 -3.14 11.00 10.23
C PRO A 36 -4.09 11.64 9.20
N ILE A 37 -5.04 10.86 8.74
CA ILE A 37 -6.14 11.34 7.90
C ILE A 37 -7.20 11.90 8.84
N ASP A 38 -7.71 13.07 8.56
CA ASP A 38 -8.89 13.58 9.26
C ASP A 38 -10.16 12.96 8.65
N PHE A 39 -10.56 11.82 9.19
CA PHE A 39 -11.75 11.11 8.74
C PHE A 39 -13.04 11.88 9.03
N SER A 40 -13.06 12.77 10.03
CA SER A 40 -14.22 13.61 10.36
C SER A 40 -14.45 14.65 9.25
N GLU A 41 -13.38 15.19 8.70
CA GLU A 41 -13.44 16.09 7.55
C GLU A 41 -13.98 15.36 6.31
N LEU A 42 -13.57 14.12 6.05
CA LEU A 42 -14.05 13.34 4.92
C LEU A 42 -15.56 13.07 4.98
N THR A 43 -16.12 12.95 6.17
CA THR A 43 -17.56 12.77 6.37
C THR A 43 -18.37 13.95 5.79
N GLN A 44 -17.83 15.16 5.87
CA GLN A 44 -18.48 16.37 5.39
C GLN A 44 -18.21 16.67 3.92
N LYS A 45 -17.18 16.05 3.34
CA LYS A 45 -16.68 16.31 1.98
C LYS A 45 -16.93 15.18 0.99
N GLN A 46 -18.06 14.49 1.12
CA GLN A 46 -18.45 13.45 0.16
C GLN A 46 -19.06 14.06 -1.12
N PRO A 47 -18.92 13.42 -2.28
CA PRO A 47 -18.04 12.28 -2.52
C PRO A 47 -16.55 12.67 -2.46
N PHE A 48 -15.69 11.74 -2.08
CA PHE A 48 -14.25 11.96 -2.06
C PHE A 48 -13.49 10.89 -2.84
N PHE A 49 -12.32 11.28 -3.33
CA PHE A 49 -11.27 10.38 -3.79
C PHE A 49 -10.02 10.63 -2.94
N GLY A 50 -9.44 9.59 -2.40
CA GLY A 50 -8.26 9.68 -1.55
C GLY A 50 -7.16 8.71 -1.96
N GLN A 51 -5.94 9.21 -2.06
CA GLN A 51 -4.75 8.39 -2.24
C GLN A 51 -3.89 8.45 -0.98
N VAL A 52 -3.57 7.28 -0.44
CA VAL A 52 -2.72 7.13 0.74
C VAL A 52 -1.54 6.26 0.39
N GLN A 53 -0.35 6.82 0.44
CA GLN A 53 0.86 6.06 0.18
C GLN A 53 1.46 5.55 1.49
N LEU A 54 1.65 4.24 1.57
CA LEU A 54 2.32 3.57 2.67
C LEU A 54 3.77 3.24 2.31
N SER A 55 4.62 3.10 3.31
CA SER A 55 6.04 2.81 3.07
C SER A 55 6.30 1.41 2.53
N GLY A 56 5.39 0.46 2.77
CA GLY A 56 5.56 -0.91 2.34
C GLY A 56 6.88 -1.50 2.81
N GLY A 57 7.57 -2.23 1.95
CA GLY A 57 8.87 -2.80 2.24
C GLY A 57 9.98 -1.79 2.61
N LYS A 58 9.75 -0.47 2.43
CA LYS A 58 10.70 0.58 2.83
C LYS A 58 10.66 0.89 4.33
N GLU A 59 9.73 0.31 5.09
CA GLU A 59 9.70 0.43 6.56
C GLU A 59 11.04 0.01 7.20
N ILE A 60 11.77 -0.93 6.59
CA ILE A 60 13.08 -1.41 7.06
C ILE A 60 14.12 -0.31 7.22
N PHE A 61 13.97 0.84 6.54
CA PHE A 61 14.90 1.96 6.62
C PHE A 61 14.56 2.96 7.71
N LYS A 62 13.43 2.79 8.39
CA LYS A 62 13.06 3.68 9.47
C LYS A 62 13.85 3.36 10.74
N LYS A 63 14.30 4.40 11.44
CA LYS A 63 15.14 4.29 12.65
C LYS A 63 14.56 3.34 13.71
N ASN A 64 13.24 3.27 13.82
CA ASN A 64 12.53 2.47 14.82
C ASN A 64 11.87 1.24 14.23
N PHE A 65 12.35 0.74 13.09
CA PHE A 65 11.74 -0.40 12.40
C PHE A 65 11.53 -1.60 13.33
N GLN A 66 12.59 -2.03 14.02
CA GLN A 66 12.55 -3.19 14.92
C GLN A 66 11.51 -3.04 16.04
N ASN A 67 11.35 -1.84 16.57
CA ASN A 67 10.42 -1.56 17.68
C ASN A 67 8.94 -1.60 17.24
N ASN A 68 8.69 -1.51 15.94
CA ASN A 68 7.34 -1.54 15.37
C ASN A 68 6.87 -2.94 14.97
N ILE A 69 7.75 -3.94 15.10
CA ILE A 69 7.43 -5.34 14.76
C ILE A 69 6.91 -6.01 16.02
N SER A 70 5.63 -6.37 16.01
CA SER A 70 4.99 -7.06 17.13
C SER A 70 5.31 -8.56 17.17
N SER A 71 5.50 -9.17 16.02
CA SER A 71 5.76 -10.61 15.86
C SER A 71 6.70 -10.84 14.67
N PRO A 72 8.02 -10.88 14.91
CA PRO A 72 8.97 -11.12 13.83
C PRO A 72 8.70 -12.44 13.11
N VAL A 73 8.82 -12.42 11.80
CA VAL A 73 8.64 -13.62 10.97
C VAL A 73 9.70 -14.67 11.33
N ASP A 74 9.29 -15.91 11.40
CA ASP A 74 10.21 -17.05 11.62
C ASP A 74 11.11 -17.25 10.41
N ARG A 75 12.40 -16.94 10.56
CA ARG A 75 13.41 -17.03 9.50
C ARG A 75 13.55 -18.43 8.93
N SER A 76 13.31 -19.45 9.74
CA SER A 76 13.40 -20.87 9.32
C SER A 76 12.32 -21.26 8.30
N LYS A 77 11.23 -20.49 8.25
CA LYS A 77 10.10 -20.71 7.32
C LYS A 77 10.22 -19.94 6.02
N ILE A 78 11.23 -19.08 5.88
CA ILE A 78 11.45 -18.31 4.66
C ILE A 78 11.87 -19.23 3.53
N LYS A 79 11.11 -19.19 2.44
CA LYS A 79 11.43 -19.88 1.19
C LYS A 79 11.84 -18.86 0.14
N LEU A 80 13.08 -18.94 -0.30
CA LEU A 80 13.56 -18.09 -1.38
C LEU A 80 13.05 -18.61 -2.73
N PRO A 81 12.82 -17.71 -3.70
CA PRO A 81 12.56 -18.12 -5.08
C PRO A 81 13.69 -19.03 -5.61
N PRO A 82 13.38 -19.99 -6.50
CA PRO A 82 14.33 -21.01 -6.95
C PRO A 82 15.53 -20.43 -7.72
N TYR A 83 15.42 -19.22 -8.24
CA TYR A 83 16.49 -18.51 -8.94
C TYR A 83 17.47 -17.78 -8.00
N LEU A 84 17.22 -17.79 -6.70
CA LEU A 84 18.12 -17.22 -5.69
C LEU A 84 18.87 -18.33 -4.95
N PRO A 85 20.17 -18.15 -4.67
CA PRO A 85 20.91 -19.10 -3.85
C PRO A 85 20.37 -19.12 -2.41
N ASN A 86 20.36 -20.28 -1.80
CA ASN A 86 20.02 -20.41 -0.40
C ASN A 86 21.13 -19.80 0.47
N ASN A 87 20.95 -18.56 0.88
CA ASN A 87 21.94 -17.76 1.57
C ASN A 87 21.29 -17.05 2.78
N PRO A 88 21.93 -17.13 3.96
CA PRO A 88 21.40 -16.48 5.18
C PRO A 88 21.12 -14.97 5.03
N VAL A 89 21.92 -14.26 4.25
CA VAL A 89 21.71 -12.82 4.00
C VAL A 89 20.42 -12.59 3.24
N LEU A 90 20.15 -13.38 2.20
CA LEU A 90 18.91 -13.28 1.44
C LEU A 90 17.68 -13.69 2.27
N ILE A 91 17.81 -14.73 3.08
CA ILE A 91 16.77 -15.14 4.02
C ILE A 91 16.42 -13.98 4.95
N GLU A 92 17.42 -13.32 5.53
CA GLU A 92 17.20 -12.17 6.42
C GLU A 92 16.56 -10.98 5.69
N GLU A 93 16.96 -10.66 4.45
CA GLU A 93 16.35 -9.58 3.67
C GLU A 93 14.87 -9.88 3.33
N TYR A 94 14.54 -11.12 3.00
CA TYR A 94 13.15 -11.54 2.79
C TYR A 94 12.34 -11.47 4.09
N ALA A 95 12.91 -11.94 5.20
CA ALA A 95 12.25 -11.89 6.50
C ALA A 95 11.96 -10.44 6.93
N LYS A 96 12.93 -9.53 6.79
CA LYS A 96 12.72 -8.10 7.04
C LYS A 96 11.64 -7.49 6.16
N HIS A 97 11.57 -7.91 4.89
CA HIS A 97 10.50 -7.45 4.01
C HIS A 97 9.12 -7.89 4.53
N TYR A 98 8.96 -9.14 4.93
CA TYR A 98 7.71 -9.63 5.51
C TYR A 98 7.38 -8.94 6.86
N ASP A 99 8.39 -8.68 7.69
CA ASP A 99 8.23 -7.87 8.90
C ASP A 99 7.70 -6.46 8.57
N ALA A 100 8.21 -5.85 7.50
CA ALA A 100 7.75 -4.54 7.02
C ALA A 100 6.29 -4.58 6.51
N ILE A 101 5.89 -5.68 5.88
CA ILE A 101 4.50 -5.86 5.42
C ILE A 101 3.52 -5.95 6.59
N GLN A 102 3.90 -6.55 7.72
CA GLN A 102 3.05 -6.53 8.93
C GLN A 102 2.78 -5.11 9.44
N ILE A 103 3.78 -4.22 9.36
CA ILE A 103 3.60 -2.80 9.73
C ILE A 103 2.64 -2.13 8.73
N THR A 104 2.78 -2.44 7.45
CA THR A 104 1.89 -1.94 6.40
C THR A 104 0.45 -2.40 6.63
N ASP A 105 0.24 -3.68 6.92
CA ASP A 105 -1.07 -4.26 7.21
C ASP A 105 -1.75 -3.56 8.41
N LYS A 106 -0.99 -3.34 9.48
CA LYS A 106 -1.48 -2.55 10.63
C LYS A 106 -1.96 -1.16 10.21
N ARG A 107 -1.20 -0.46 9.32
CA ARG A 107 -1.59 0.86 8.82
C ARG A 107 -2.86 0.82 7.96
N VAL A 108 -3.02 -0.19 7.13
CA VAL A 108 -4.27 -0.43 6.39
C VAL A 108 -5.42 -0.62 7.36
N GLY A 109 -5.23 -1.43 8.41
CA GLY A 109 -6.22 -1.63 9.46
C GLY A 109 -6.63 -0.32 10.15
N GLU A 110 -5.68 0.56 10.46
CA GLU A 110 -5.94 1.89 11.03
C GLU A 110 -6.81 2.74 10.10
N ILE A 111 -6.55 2.72 8.78
CA ILE A 111 -7.36 3.45 7.79
C ILE A 111 -8.78 2.90 7.73
N ILE A 112 -8.94 1.59 7.62
CA ILE A 112 -10.26 0.94 7.57
C ILE A 112 -11.05 1.22 8.86
N ASN A 113 -10.41 1.17 10.02
CA ASN A 113 -11.05 1.50 11.29
C ASN A 113 -11.47 2.97 11.35
N GLY A 114 -10.64 3.90 10.87
CA GLY A 114 -10.99 5.32 10.79
C GLY A 114 -12.23 5.57 9.92
N LEU A 115 -12.31 4.94 8.75
CA LEU A 115 -13.50 5.00 7.89
C LEU A 115 -14.75 4.42 8.59
N LYS A 116 -14.58 3.31 9.31
CA LYS A 116 -15.66 2.63 10.03
C LYS A 116 -16.19 3.46 11.20
N GLU A 117 -15.31 3.99 12.04
CA GLU A 117 -15.66 4.81 13.21
C GLU A 117 -16.39 6.09 12.80
N ASN A 118 -16.02 6.66 11.65
CA ASN A 118 -16.69 7.84 11.10
C ASN A 118 -17.91 7.50 10.21
N LYS A 119 -18.34 6.23 10.16
CA LYS A 119 -19.54 5.76 9.46
C LYS A 119 -19.56 6.00 7.95
N ILE A 120 -18.39 6.13 7.34
CA ILE A 120 -18.24 6.33 5.89
C ILE A 120 -17.74 5.07 5.16
N LEU A 121 -17.32 4.03 5.89
CA LEU A 121 -16.84 2.79 5.28
C LEU A 121 -17.89 2.14 4.37
N ASN A 122 -19.16 2.11 4.77
CA ASN A 122 -20.24 1.50 4.00
C ASN A 122 -20.56 2.25 2.68
N ASN A 123 -19.91 3.38 2.43
CA ASN A 123 -20.02 4.15 1.19
C ASN A 123 -18.64 4.32 0.53
N THR A 124 -17.72 3.38 0.76
CA THR A 124 -16.35 3.48 0.29
C THR A 124 -15.92 2.18 -0.40
N ILE A 125 -15.22 2.33 -1.51
CA ILE A 125 -14.46 1.24 -2.16
C ILE A 125 -12.98 1.50 -1.88
N VAL A 126 -12.27 0.48 -1.45
CA VAL A 126 -10.85 0.55 -1.14
C VAL A 126 -10.05 -0.28 -2.12
N PHE A 127 -9.11 0.35 -2.81
CA PHE A 127 -8.10 -0.31 -3.63
C PHE A 127 -6.79 -0.34 -2.86
N PHE A 128 -6.23 -1.52 -2.66
CA PHE A 128 -4.91 -1.71 -2.09
C PHE A 128 -4.02 -2.40 -3.12
N PHE A 129 -2.95 -1.74 -3.50
CA PHE A 129 -2.02 -2.27 -4.51
C PHE A 129 -0.60 -1.75 -4.28
N SER A 130 0.36 -2.36 -4.96
CA SER A 130 1.74 -1.87 -5.01
C SER A 130 2.06 -1.29 -6.38
N ASP A 131 2.85 -0.23 -6.40
CA ASP A 131 3.33 0.43 -7.62
C ASP A 131 4.43 -0.38 -8.34
N HIS A 132 5.10 -1.28 -7.63
CA HIS A 132 6.17 -2.16 -8.14
C HIS A 132 6.47 -3.28 -7.16
N GLY A 133 7.26 -4.25 -7.60
CA GLY A 133 7.75 -5.35 -6.77
C GLY A 133 8.62 -4.93 -5.60
N MET A 134 8.91 -5.88 -4.71
CA MET A 134 9.71 -5.65 -3.51
C MET A 134 11.14 -5.19 -3.86
N ARG A 135 11.80 -4.51 -2.90
CA ARG A 135 13.17 -4.00 -3.08
C ARG A 135 14.22 -5.10 -2.83
N ILE A 136 14.15 -6.15 -3.61
CA ILE A 136 15.10 -7.26 -3.56
C ILE A 136 15.56 -7.53 -5.00
N THR A 137 16.71 -8.14 -5.16
CA THR A 137 17.29 -8.50 -6.47
C THR A 137 16.26 -9.14 -7.39
N ARG A 138 16.22 -8.69 -8.65
CA ARG A 138 15.31 -9.14 -9.72
C ARG A 138 13.82 -8.78 -9.52
N ASN A 139 13.49 -7.90 -8.58
CA ASN A 139 12.12 -7.42 -8.38
C ASN A 139 12.01 -5.96 -8.80
N LYS A 140 12.03 -4.99 -7.87
CA LYS A 140 11.96 -3.57 -8.22
C LYS A 140 13.00 -3.21 -9.28
N GLN A 141 12.60 -2.42 -10.28
CA GLN A 141 13.40 -1.95 -11.43
C GLN A 141 13.68 -3.00 -12.52
N PHE A 142 13.17 -4.21 -12.38
CA PHE A 142 13.36 -5.27 -13.37
C PHE A 142 12.01 -5.76 -13.89
N LEU A 143 11.96 -6.05 -15.19
CA LEU A 143 10.78 -6.57 -15.88
C LEU A 143 10.66 -8.11 -15.75
N TYR A 144 11.00 -8.63 -14.58
CA TYR A 144 10.72 -10.01 -14.20
C TYR A 144 9.40 -10.09 -13.44
N ASP A 145 8.86 -11.28 -13.31
CA ASP A 145 7.59 -11.53 -12.62
C ASP A 145 7.54 -10.88 -11.22
N GLY A 146 8.58 -11.03 -10.41
CA GLY A 146 8.65 -10.39 -9.09
C GLY A 146 8.65 -8.85 -9.10
N GLY A 147 8.91 -8.22 -10.25
CA GLY A 147 8.82 -6.76 -10.42
C GLY A 147 7.47 -6.29 -10.94
N LEU A 148 6.78 -7.13 -11.72
CA LEU A 148 5.55 -6.81 -12.44
C LEU A 148 4.30 -7.38 -11.76
N HIS A 149 4.39 -8.58 -11.21
CA HIS A 149 3.28 -9.27 -10.55
C HIS A 149 3.11 -8.74 -9.13
N VAL A 150 2.43 -7.61 -9.02
CA VAL A 150 2.19 -6.91 -7.75
C VAL A 150 0.79 -7.23 -7.20
N PRO A 151 0.59 -7.17 -5.87
CA PRO A 151 -0.73 -7.40 -5.30
C PRO A 151 -1.71 -6.31 -5.68
N LEU A 152 -2.96 -6.70 -5.96
CA LEU A 152 -4.13 -5.84 -6.05
C LEU A 152 -5.26 -6.45 -5.25
N ILE A 153 -5.79 -5.71 -4.29
CA ILE A 153 -6.95 -6.10 -3.49
C ILE A 153 -8.00 -5.00 -3.63
N ILE A 154 -9.23 -5.40 -3.98
CA ILE A 154 -10.36 -4.48 -4.07
C ILE A 154 -11.37 -4.88 -3.01
N ALA A 155 -11.69 -3.96 -2.11
CA ALA A 155 -12.69 -4.16 -1.07
C ALA A 155 -13.86 -3.19 -1.29
N ASP A 156 -14.98 -3.72 -1.78
CA ASP A 156 -16.23 -2.98 -1.92
C ASP A 156 -17.05 -3.12 -0.64
N PHE A 157 -17.11 -2.06 0.15
CA PHE A 157 -17.94 -1.97 1.34
C PHE A 157 -19.33 -1.38 1.06
N THR A 158 -19.57 -0.87 -0.16
CA THR A 158 -20.84 -0.25 -0.54
C THR A 158 -21.93 -1.27 -0.86
N ASN A 159 -21.54 -2.50 -1.22
CA ASN A 159 -22.42 -3.55 -1.77
C ASN A 159 -23.15 -3.14 -3.07
N GLN A 160 -22.68 -2.12 -3.77
CA GLN A 160 -23.29 -1.64 -5.01
C GLN A 160 -22.84 -2.47 -6.23
N PHE A 161 -21.62 -3.00 -6.16
CA PHE A 161 -21.05 -3.81 -7.24
C PHE A 161 -21.26 -5.30 -6.97
N LYS A 162 -22.46 -5.78 -7.24
CA LYS A 162 -22.83 -7.20 -7.06
C LYS A 162 -21.93 -8.25 -7.74
N PRO A 163 -21.21 -7.95 -8.85
CA PRO A 163 -20.31 -8.92 -9.47
C PRO A 163 -19.05 -9.20 -8.67
N ILE A 164 -18.66 -8.34 -7.71
CA ILE A 164 -17.47 -8.59 -6.90
C ILE A 164 -17.79 -9.70 -5.89
N LEU A 165 -17.34 -10.90 -6.20
CA LEU A 165 -17.47 -12.06 -5.32
C LEU A 165 -16.52 -11.87 -4.13
N LYS A 166 -17.05 -11.60 -2.95
CA LYS A 166 -16.28 -11.41 -1.72
C LYS A 166 -15.47 -12.66 -1.38
N GLY A 167 -14.20 -12.45 -1.00
CA GLY A 167 -13.32 -13.54 -0.59
C GLY A 167 -12.85 -14.45 -1.73
N THR A 168 -12.92 -13.99 -2.96
CA THR A 168 -12.41 -14.72 -4.13
C THR A 168 -11.11 -14.11 -4.63
N SER A 169 -10.32 -14.89 -5.37
CA SER A 169 -9.22 -14.39 -6.19
C SER A 169 -9.56 -14.54 -7.65
N ASN A 170 -9.11 -13.60 -8.46
CA ASN A 170 -9.25 -13.60 -9.91
C ASN A 170 -7.85 -13.66 -10.54
N SER A 171 -7.67 -14.49 -11.56
CA SER A 171 -6.42 -14.66 -12.29
C SER A 171 -6.36 -13.86 -13.60
N GLU A 172 -7.36 -13.04 -13.88
CA GLU A 172 -7.34 -12.16 -15.05
C GLU A 172 -6.19 -11.16 -14.98
N LEU A 173 -5.60 -10.86 -16.12
CA LEU A 173 -4.55 -9.87 -16.23
C LEU A 173 -5.14 -8.47 -16.12
N VAL A 174 -4.64 -7.71 -15.16
CA VAL A 174 -4.99 -6.31 -14.96
C VAL A 174 -3.71 -5.48 -14.81
N SER A 175 -3.79 -4.20 -15.08
CA SER A 175 -2.67 -3.28 -14.94
C SER A 175 -3.06 -2.07 -14.09
N GLY A 176 -2.09 -1.27 -13.67
CA GLY A 176 -2.36 0.00 -12.98
C GLY A 176 -3.16 1.01 -13.82
N LEU A 177 -3.32 0.77 -15.12
CA LEU A 177 -4.16 1.60 -16.00
C LEU A 177 -5.65 1.24 -15.89
N ASP A 178 -5.98 0.11 -15.28
CA ASP A 178 -7.36 -0.36 -15.11
C ASP A 178 -7.95 0.12 -13.77
N ILE A 179 -7.12 0.76 -12.93
CA ILE A 179 -7.48 1.33 -11.63
C ILE A 179 -7.70 2.84 -11.77
#